data_3b4d11c44a3babcf9df5c75aab93009c
#
_entry.id   3b4d11c44a3babcf9df5c75aab93009c
#
_cell.length_a   1.000
_cell.length_b   1.000
_cell.length_c   1.000
_cell.angle_alpha   90.00
_cell.angle_beta   90.00
_cell.angle_gamma   90.00
#
_symmetry.space_group_name_H-M   'P 1'
#
loop_
_entity.id
_entity.type
_entity.pdbx_description
1 polymer ?
#
loop_
_entity_poly.entity_id
_entity_poly.type
_entity_poly.pdbx_seq_one_letter_code
_entity_poly.pdbx_strand_id
1 'polypeptide(L)'
;MSQLAERANRRRRFAAPLAALAASLVVAPLRSQQPPASAAQPTPAQRAAEDRMRNDWANLQRYRQANDSLPPPAPGERRVVFMGNSITDGWARYFPQMFPGKPYVGRGIGGQTTPQMLVRFRQDVIALKPAVVVILAGTNDIAGNTGPSTLEMIEDNLTSMTELARANGIRVVLSSVLPVYDYAWRPGLQPAPKIVALNAWMKAYASRAGAVYLDYHSAMADARQGLRSELTNDGVHPTDAGYRVMAPLAEKAIEEALRRP
;
A
#
# COMPACT_ATOMS: atom_id res chain seq x y z
N MET A 1 67.49 -26.83 16.73
CA MET A 1 68.03 -28.16 16.48
C MET A 1 67.42 -28.64 15.20
N SER A 2 68.20 -28.48 14.11
CA SER A 2 68.97 -29.53 13.41
C SER A 2 68.04 -30.37 12.56
N GLN A 3 68.20 -30.61 11.30
CA GLN A 3 69.23 -30.49 10.23
C GLN A 3 68.47 -30.73 8.91
N LEU A 4 68.62 -30.01 7.89
CA LEU A 4 69.64 -29.99 6.83
C LEU A 4 69.97 -31.37 6.15
N ALA A 5 69.93 -31.24 4.83
CA ALA A 5 70.70 -31.96 3.84
C ALA A 5 69.99 -33.13 3.13
N GLU A 6 70.09 -33.46 1.98
CA GLU A 6 70.90 -32.99 0.81
C GLU A 6 70.75 -34.05 -0.33
N ARG A 7 70.83 -33.61 -1.60
CA ARG A 7 71.36 -34.34 -2.78
C ARG A 7 70.43 -35.37 -3.45
N ALA A 8 70.43 -35.57 -4.72
CA ALA A 8 71.05 -35.04 -5.89
C ALA A 8 70.46 -35.73 -7.12
N ASN A 9 70.32 -34.98 -8.16
CA ASN A 9 70.67 -35.29 -9.55
C ASN A 9 70.53 -36.73 -10.12
N ARG A 10 69.59 -36.96 -11.05
CA ARG A 10 69.79 -37.81 -12.23
C ARG A 10 68.99 -37.29 -13.41
N ARG A 11 69.73 -36.70 -14.37
CA ARG A 11 69.27 -36.46 -15.72
C ARG A 11 69.02 -37.79 -16.43
N ARG A 12 67.85 -38.01 -16.94
CA ARG A 12 67.61 -38.94 -18.06
C ARG A 12 66.86 -38.20 -19.15
N ARG A 13 67.53 -38.00 -20.27
CA ARG A 13 66.96 -37.57 -21.53
C ARG A 13 66.11 -38.72 -22.07
N PHE A 14 64.88 -38.51 -22.32
CA PHE A 14 64.10 -39.31 -23.26
C PHE A 14 63.52 -38.37 -24.32
N ALA A 15 63.93 -38.57 -25.53
CA ALA A 15 63.36 -37.99 -26.73
C ALA A 15 62.02 -38.70 -26.97
N ALA A 16 60.95 -37.92 -27.14
CA ALA A 16 59.64 -38.40 -27.62
C ALA A 16 59.30 -37.67 -28.92
N PRO A 17 58.70 -38.37 -29.88
CA PRO A 17 58.48 -37.85 -31.22
C PRO A 17 57.36 -36.78 -31.25
N LEU A 18 57.51 -35.76 -32.10
CA LEU A 18 56.48 -34.80 -32.47
C LEU A 18 55.38 -35.54 -33.22
N ALA A 19 54.21 -35.66 -32.56
CA ALA A 19 52.95 -35.95 -33.22
C ALA A 19 52.29 -34.61 -33.56
N ALA A 20 52.23 -34.31 -34.85
CA ALA A 20 51.45 -33.13 -35.32
C ALA A 20 49.98 -33.37 -35.15
N LEU A 21 49.32 -32.71 -34.16
CA LEU A 21 47.86 -32.63 -34.05
C LEU A 21 47.37 -31.54 -35.03
N ALA A 22 46.78 -31.97 -36.13
CA ALA A 22 45.95 -31.06 -36.95
C ALA A 22 44.71 -30.67 -36.18
N ALA A 23 44.67 -29.46 -35.65
CA ALA A 23 43.46 -28.89 -35.03
C ALA A 23 42.53 -28.44 -36.15
N SER A 24 41.49 -29.24 -36.40
CA SER A 24 40.35 -28.83 -37.23
C SER A 24 39.53 -27.75 -36.48
N LEU A 25 39.67 -26.51 -36.92
CA LEU A 25 38.80 -25.41 -36.49
C LEU A 25 37.38 -25.65 -37.00
N VAL A 26 36.54 -26.19 -36.14
CA VAL A 26 35.08 -26.21 -36.36
C VAL A 26 34.58 -24.79 -36.09
N VAL A 27 34.36 -24.02 -37.16
CA VAL A 27 33.68 -22.72 -37.10
C VAL A 27 32.23 -23.02 -36.86
N ALA A 28 31.80 -22.93 -35.60
CA ALA A 28 30.39 -22.95 -35.25
C ALA A 28 29.71 -21.70 -35.86
N PRO A 29 28.53 -21.83 -36.53
CA PRO A 29 27.86 -20.66 -37.06
C PRO A 29 27.46 -19.74 -35.91
N LEU A 30 27.85 -18.48 -36.02
CA LEU A 30 27.33 -17.40 -35.12
C LEU A 30 25.79 -17.41 -35.23
N ARG A 31 25.16 -17.92 -34.18
CA ARG A 31 23.72 -17.70 -34.03
C ARG A 31 23.51 -16.20 -33.92
N SER A 32 22.89 -15.61 -34.94
CA SER A 32 22.41 -14.23 -34.88
C SER A 32 21.52 -14.10 -33.64
N GLN A 33 22.00 -13.37 -32.65
CA GLN A 33 21.13 -12.97 -31.51
C GLN A 33 20.04 -12.09 -32.10
N GLN A 34 18.81 -12.60 -32.12
CA GLN A 34 17.68 -11.75 -32.40
C GLN A 34 17.75 -10.60 -31.41
N PRO A 35 17.59 -9.34 -31.87
CA PRO A 35 17.51 -8.21 -30.96
C PRO A 35 16.36 -8.48 -29.96
N PRO A 36 16.53 -8.10 -28.68
CA PRO A 36 15.48 -8.28 -27.70
C PRO A 36 14.20 -7.67 -28.25
N ALA A 37 13.09 -8.43 -28.15
CA ALA A 37 11.78 -7.96 -28.60
C ALA A 37 11.59 -6.52 -28.11
N SER A 38 11.34 -5.60 -29.04
CA SER A 38 11.11 -4.19 -28.74
C SER A 38 10.10 -4.11 -27.62
N ALA A 39 10.48 -3.57 -26.46
CA ALA A 39 9.59 -3.37 -25.34
C ALA A 39 8.38 -2.58 -25.88
N ALA A 40 7.19 -3.16 -25.75
CA ALA A 40 5.97 -2.54 -26.24
C ALA A 40 5.89 -1.11 -25.68
N GLN A 41 5.65 -0.14 -26.55
CA GLN A 41 5.57 1.25 -26.11
C GLN A 41 4.44 1.40 -25.07
N PRO A 42 4.67 2.15 -23.99
CA PRO A 42 3.67 2.32 -22.95
C PRO A 42 2.37 2.92 -23.55
N THR A 43 1.24 2.38 -23.12
CA THR A 43 -0.08 2.89 -23.52
C THR A 43 -0.26 4.35 -23.06
N PRO A 44 -1.20 5.11 -23.64
CA PRO A 44 -1.51 6.47 -23.15
C PRO A 44 -1.83 6.51 -21.65
N ALA A 45 -2.53 5.49 -21.13
CA ALA A 45 -2.85 5.38 -19.72
C ALA A 45 -1.60 5.14 -18.85
N GLN A 46 -0.66 4.31 -19.32
CA GLN A 46 0.62 4.08 -18.63
C GLN A 46 1.47 5.34 -18.60
N ARG A 47 1.59 6.06 -19.74
CA ARG A 47 2.29 7.35 -19.79
C ARG A 47 1.67 8.38 -18.84
N ALA A 48 0.34 8.52 -18.83
CA ALA A 48 -0.34 9.43 -17.91
C ALA A 48 -0.15 9.04 -16.43
N ALA A 49 -0.02 7.75 -16.12
CA ALA A 49 0.31 7.28 -14.77
C ALA A 49 1.76 7.61 -14.38
N GLU A 50 2.71 7.41 -15.30
CA GLU A 50 4.12 7.76 -15.10
C GLU A 50 4.31 9.26 -14.93
N ASP A 51 3.63 10.07 -15.77
CA ASP A 51 3.67 11.53 -15.68
C ASP A 51 3.10 12.02 -14.33
N ARG A 52 2.01 11.43 -13.84
CA ARG A 52 1.49 11.73 -12.50
C ARG A 52 2.50 11.39 -11.42
N MET A 53 3.07 10.19 -11.46
CA MET A 53 4.06 9.75 -10.46
C MET A 53 5.31 10.66 -10.46
N ARG A 54 5.65 11.25 -11.59
CA ARG A 54 6.79 12.15 -11.74
C ARG A 54 6.49 13.58 -11.34
N ASN A 55 5.30 14.10 -11.70
CA ASN A 55 4.96 15.51 -11.60
C ASN A 55 3.98 15.82 -10.44
N ASP A 56 3.19 14.85 -10.01
CA ASP A 56 2.22 14.96 -8.90
C ASP A 56 2.10 13.60 -8.17
N TRP A 57 3.20 13.17 -7.54
CA TRP A 57 3.33 11.86 -6.92
C TRP A 57 2.21 11.53 -5.92
N ALA A 58 1.77 12.51 -5.14
CA ALA A 58 0.69 12.35 -4.18
C ALA A 58 -0.70 12.58 -4.79
N ASN A 59 -0.79 12.89 -6.09
CA ASN A 59 -2.02 13.22 -6.81
C ASN A 59 -2.81 14.36 -6.12
N LEU A 60 -2.14 15.47 -5.85
CA LEU A 60 -2.70 16.65 -5.16
C LEU A 60 -3.82 17.32 -5.97
N GLN A 61 -3.82 17.14 -7.30
CA GLN A 61 -4.83 17.70 -8.17
C GLN A 61 -6.19 16.95 -8.09
N ARG A 62 -6.20 15.69 -7.61
CA ARG A 62 -7.38 14.79 -7.65
C ARG A 62 -8.63 15.41 -7.06
N TYR A 63 -8.52 16.06 -5.91
CA TYR A 63 -9.65 16.62 -5.18
C TYR A 63 -9.65 18.14 -5.10
N ARG A 64 -8.71 18.83 -5.77
CA ARG A 64 -8.55 20.29 -5.66
C ARG A 64 -9.86 21.03 -5.92
N GLN A 65 -10.45 20.83 -7.10
CA GLN A 65 -11.70 21.47 -7.46
C GLN A 65 -12.85 21.13 -6.49
N ALA A 66 -12.97 19.86 -6.11
CA ALA A 66 -13.99 19.40 -5.16
C ALA A 66 -13.79 20.01 -3.77
N ASN A 67 -12.53 20.19 -3.34
CA ASN A 67 -12.21 20.84 -2.07
C ASN A 67 -12.52 22.35 -2.12
N ASP A 68 -12.16 23.03 -3.21
CA ASP A 68 -12.42 24.46 -3.40
C ASP A 68 -13.93 24.77 -3.48
N SER A 69 -14.72 23.83 -4.01
CA SER A 69 -16.17 23.95 -4.14
C SER A 69 -16.94 23.54 -2.88
N LEU A 70 -16.28 22.88 -1.91
CA LEU A 70 -16.94 22.42 -0.69
C LEU A 70 -17.10 23.60 0.29
N PRO A 71 -18.34 24.02 0.65
CA PRO A 71 -18.51 25.12 1.58
C PRO A 71 -17.93 24.78 2.96
N PRO A 72 -17.55 25.78 3.75
CA PRO A 72 -17.22 25.57 5.15
C PRO A 72 -18.34 24.82 5.87
N PRO A 73 -18.02 24.00 6.90
CA PRO A 73 -19.08 23.35 7.70
C PRO A 73 -20.07 24.36 8.26
N ALA A 74 -21.36 24.09 8.11
CA ALA A 74 -22.40 24.90 8.72
C ALA A 74 -22.33 24.85 10.26
N PRO A 75 -22.86 25.85 10.98
CA PRO A 75 -22.95 25.79 12.43
C PRO A 75 -23.62 24.49 12.91
N GLY A 76 -22.91 23.71 13.74
CA GLY A 76 -23.38 22.40 14.22
C GLY A 76 -23.19 21.23 13.27
N GLU A 77 -22.73 21.45 12.05
CA GLU A 77 -22.40 20.37 11.12
C GLU A 77 -21.21 19.54 11.65
N ARG A 78 -21.41 18.22 11.71
CA ARG A 78 -20.37 17.27 12.12
C ARG A 78 -19.80 16.55 10.89
N ARG A 79 -19.12 17.32 10.02
CA ARG A 79 -18.50 16.77 8.82
C ARG A 79 -17.54 15.64 9.17
N VAL A 80 -17.58 14.57 8.38
CA VAL A 80 -16.66 13.45 8.49
C VAL A 80 -15.94 13.27 7.16
N VAL A 81 -14.61 13.17 7.20
CA VAL A 81 -13.79 12.87 6.03
C VAL A 81 -13.31 11.42 6.12
N PHE A 82 -13.56 10.65 5.07
CA PHE A 82 -13.00 9.31 4.89
C PHE A 82 -11.74 9.41 4.03
N MET A 83 -10.59 9.29 4.66
CA MET A 83 -9.27 9.32 4.04
C MET A 83 -8.82 7.91 3.74
N GLY A 84 -8.40 7.61 2.50
CA GLY A 84 -7.98 6.25 2.16
C GLY A 84 -7.54 6.06 0.71
N ASN A 85 -7.54 4.81 0.29
CA ASN A 85 -7.12 4.33 -1.02
C ASN A 85 -8.31 3.97 -1.93
N SER A 86 -8.14 2.97 -2.82
CA SER A 86 -9.18 2.47 -3.73
C SER A 86 -10.44 1.98 -3.02
N ILE A 87 -10.32 1.42 -1.82
CA ILE A 87 -11.45 0.95 -1.04
C ILE A 87 -12.35 2.13 -0.64
N THR A 88 -11.75 3.21 -0.17
CA THR A 88 -12.46 4.46 0.17
C THR A 88 -12.99 5.17 -1.08
N ASP A 89 -12.21 5.21 -2.16
CA ASP A 89 -12.61 5.79 -3.46
C ASP A 89 -13.85 5.09 -4.03
N GLY A 90 -13.81 3.75 -4.05
CA GLY A 90 -14.94 2.92 -4.48
C GLY A 90 -16.17 3.04 -3.59
N TRP A 91 -15.98 3.28 -2.29
CA TRP A 91 -17.08 3.40 -1.33
C TRP A 91 -17.81 4.75 -1.41
N ALA A 92 -17.08 5.82 -1.72
CA ALA A 92 -17.64 7.19 -1.72
C ALA A 92 -18.90 7.35 -2.59
N ARG A 93 -19.00 6.61 -3.69
CA ARG A 93 -20.18 6.60 -4.57
C ARG A 93 -21.46 6.07 -3.90
N TYR A 94 -21.32 5.25 -2.86
CA TYR A 94 -22.44 4.67 -2.11
C TYR A 94 -22.84 5.51 -0.89
N PHE A 95 -22.08 6.54 -0.53
CA PHE A 95 -22.36 7.34 0.67
C PHE A 95 -23.78 7.91 0.70
N PRO A 96 -24.37 8.46 -0.40
CA PRO A 96 -25.73 8.97 -0.36
C PRO A 96 -26.79 7.90 0.01
N GLN A 97 -26.52 6.64 -0.36
CA GLN A 97 -27.43 5.52 -0.09
C GLN A 97 -27.19 4.90 1.29
N MET A 98 -25.91 4.78 1.69
CA MET A 98 -25.53 4.11 2.93
C MET A 98 -25.58 5.04 4.16
N PHE A 99 -25.41 6.34 3.93
CA PHE A 99 -25.38 7.37 4.96
C PHE A 99 -26.29 8.56 4.61
N PRO A 100 -27.60 8.32 4.43
CA PRO A 100 -28.51 9.38 3.97
C PRO A 100 -28.51 10.57 4.92
N GLY A 101 -28.32 11.78 4.36
CA GLY A 101 -28.32 13.03 5.12
C GLY A 101 -27.07 13.27 5.99
N LYS A 102 -26.08 12.38 5.97
CA LYS A 102 -24.82 12.59 6.71
C LYS A 102 -23.84 13.44 5.90
N PRO A 103 -23.14 14.40 6.51
CA PRO A 103 -22.14 15.23 5.85
C PRO A 103 -20.80 14.48 5.72
N TYR A 104 -20.82 13.36 5.03
CA TYR A 104 -19.65 12.49 4.85
C TYR A 104 -18.99 12.74 3.50
N VAL A 105 -17.67 12.90 3.53
CA VAL A 105 -16.85 13.28 2.39
C VAL A 105 -15.81 12.22 2.13
N GLY A 106 -15.85 11.55 0.97
CA GLY A 106 -14.85 10.59 0.54
C GLY A 106 -13.61 11.29 -0.04
N ARG A 107 -12.44 10.91 0.43
CA ARG A 107 -11.13 11.34 -0.07
C ARG A 107 -10.21 10.12 -0.26
N GLY A 108 -10.75 9.10 -0.93
CA GLY A 108 -10.00 7.93 -1.37
C GLY A 108 -9.29 8.17 -2.70
N ILE A 109 -8.09 7.63 -2.90
CA ILE A 109 -7.40 7.61 -4.19
C ILE A 109 -6.83 6.20 -4.42
N GLY A 110 -7.23 5.58 -5.53
CA GLY A 110 -6.80 4.23 -5.88
C GLY A 110 -5.29 4.06 -5.89
N GLY A 111 -4.80 2.96 -5.32
CA GLY A 111 -3.38 2.58 -5.31
C GLY A 111 -2.49 3.33 -4.32
N GLN A 112 -3.00 4.36 -3.64
CA GLN A 112 -2.18 5.18 -2.73
C GLN A 112 -1.70 4.46 -1.49
N THR A 113 -0.46 4.79 -1.11
CA THR A 113 0.23 4.38 0.10
C THR A 113 0.15 5.47 1.18
N THR A 114 0.50 5.13 2.40
CA THR A 114 0.44 6.06 3.55
C THR A 114 1.27 7.33 3.38
N PRO A 115 2.51 7.32 2.80
CA PRO A 115 3.25 8.56 2.59
C PRO A 115 2.56 9.51 1.58
N GLN A 116 1.91 8.97 0.54
CA GLN A 116 1.13 9.80 -0.39
C GLN A 116 -0.09 10.43 0.30
N MET A 117 -0.76 9.67 1.17
CA MET A 117 -1.88 10.18 1.97
C MET A 117 -1.44 11.26 2.94
N LEU A 118 -0.27 11.09 3.59
CA LEU A 118 0.30 12.10 4.49
C LEU A 118 0.57 13.42 3.77
N VAL A 119 1.15 13.38 2.56
CA VAL A 119 1.44 14.60 1.78
C VAL A 119 0.16 15.39 1.46
N ARG A 120 -0.94 14.72 1.11
CA ARG A 120 -2.22 15.38 0.79
C ARG A 120 -3.14 15.61 1.99
N PHE A 121 -2.73 15.19 3.20
CA PHE A 121 -3.59 15.21 4.38
C PHE A 121 -4.08 16.62 4.74
N ARG A 122 -3.25 17.63 4.57
CA ARG A 122 -3.64 19.01 4.86
C ARG A 122 -4.77 19.49 3.95
N GLN A 123 -4.63 19.33 2.64
CA GLN A 123 -5.63 19.83 1.69
C GLN A 123 -6.92 19.01 1.67
N ASP A 124 -6.82 17.68 1.84
CA ASP A 124 -7.94 16.77 1.66
C ASP A 124 -8.65 16.41 2.98
N VAL A 125 -8.07 16.80 4.13
CA VAL A 125 -8.66 16.58 5.45
C VAL A 125 -8.71 17.88 6.26
N ILE A 126 -7.55 18.43 6.64
CA ILE A 126 -7.49 19.53 7.60
C ILE A 126 -8.21 20.78 7.09
N ALA A 127 -7.99 21.16 5.82
CA ALA A 127 -8.60 22.33 5.21
C ALA A 127 -10.13 22.23 5.10
N LEU A 128 -10.68 21.00 5.09
CA LEU A 128 -12.12 20.75 5.06
C LEU A 128 -12.79 20.89 6.44
N LYS A 129 -12.01 21.10 7.48
CA LYS A 129 -12.46 21.31 8.89
C LYS A 129 -13.45 20.25 9.37
N PRO A 130 -13.19 18.94 9.22
CA PRO A 130 -14.10 17.92 9.70
C PRO A 130 -14.07 17.81 11.22
N ALA A 131 -15.18 17.33 11.80
CA ALA A 131 -15.22 16.93 13.20
C ALA A 131 -14.50 15.60 13.45
N VAL A 132 -14.51 14.71 12.43
CA VAL A 132 -13.88 13.37 12.49
C VAL A 132 -13.21 13.07 11.16
N VAL A 133 -12.04 12.42 11.21
CA VAL A 133 -11.44 11.74 10.06
C VAL A 133 -11.41 10.23 10.31
N VAL A 134 -11.86 9.45 9.33
CA VAL A 134 -11.74 7.99 9.27
C VAL A 134 -10.58 7.66 8.34
N ILE A 135 -9.53 7.00 8.83
CA ILE A 135 -8.33 6.67 8.06
C ILE A 135 -8.31 5.17 7.78
N LEU A 136 -8.35 4.78 6.51
CA LEU A 136 -8.21 3.40 6.03
C LEU A 136 -7.01 3.31 5.08
N ALA A 137 -5.86 2.85 5.58
CA ALA A 137 -4.60 2.87 4.86
C ALA A 137 -3.68 1.71 5.27
N GLY A 138 -2.67 1.39 4.44
CA GLY A 138 -1.62 0.41 4.72
C GLY A 138 -1.58 -0.79 3.77
N THR A 139 -2.69 -1.18 3.13
CA THR A 139 -2.69 -2.35 2.23
C THR A 139 -1.77 -2.17 1.01
N ASN A 140 -1.75 -0.98 0.41
CA ASN A 140 -0.90 -0.69 -0.75
C ASN A 140 0.58 -0.53 -0.38
N ASP A 141 0.87 -0.13 0.83
CA ASP A 141 2.22 -0.11 1.40
C ASP A 141 2.75 -1.54 1.53
N ILE A 142 1.96 -2.44 2.12
CA ILE A 142 2.27 -3.87 2.23
C ILE A 142 2.44 -4.50 0.83
N ALA A 143 1.63 -4.08 -0.15
CA ALA A 143 1.76 -4.50 -1.54
C ALA A 143 2.98 -3.88 -2.24
N GLY A 144 3.65 -2.87 -1.66
CA GLY A 144 4.82 -2.21 -2.21
C GLY A 144 4.52 -1.34 -3.44
N ASN A 145 3.35 -0.70 -3.52
CA ASN A 145 2.93 0.08 -4.68
C ASN A 145 3.84 1.28 -4.99
N THR A 146 4.48 1.86 -3.99
CA THR A 146 5.45 2.96 -4.14
C THR A 146 6.88 2.56 -3.73
N GLY A 147 7.16 1.28 -3.73
CA GLY A 147 8.42 0.70 -3.31
C GLY A 147 8.30 -0.11 -2.02
N PRO A 148 9.41 -0.70 -1.55
CA PRO A 148 9.44 -1.46 -0.30
C PRO A 148 9.03 -0.60 0.89
N SER A 149 8.16 -1.13 1.76
CA SER A 149 7.75 -0.49 3.02
C SER A 149 7.87 -1.49 4.16
N THR A 150 8.39 -1.04 5.30
CA THR A 150 8.33 -1.79 6.57
C THR A 150 7.04 -1.45 7.31
N LEU A 151 6.66 -2.24 8.31
CA LEU A 151 5.50 -1.93 9.14
C LEU A 151 5.73 -0.61 9.91
N GLU A 152 6.94 -0.39 10.42
CA GLU A 152 7.31 0.84 11.14
C GLU A 152 7.10 2.09 10.27
N MET A 153 7.45 2.05 8.98
CA MET A 153 7.21 3.18 8.06
C MET A 153 5.71 3.48 7.90
N ILE A 154 4.87 2.45 7.88
CA ILE A 154 3.41 2.61 7.82
C ILE A 154 2.88 3.19 9.14
N GLU A 155 3.38 2.67 10.26
CA GLU A 155 3.06 3.10 11.62
C GLU A 155 3.40 4.58 11.84
N ASP A 156 4.58 5.02 11.40
CA ASP A 156 5.03 6.40 11.47
C ASP A 156 4.12 7.35 10.67
N ASN A 157 3.72 6.95 9.46
CA ASN A 157 2.81 7.75 8.64
C ASN A 157 1.40 7.84 9.26
N LEU A 158 0.88 6.74 9.81
CA LEU A 158 -0.41 6.73 10.53
C LEU A 158 -0.34 7.57 11.81
N THR A 159 0.77 7.50 12.53
CA THR A 159 1.05 8.35 13.69
C THR A 159 1.03 9.81 13.30
N SER A 160 1.79 10.20 12.27
CA SER A 160 1.87 11.57 11.78
C SER A 160 0.50 12.12 11.34
N MET A 161 -0.30 11.34 10.60
CA MET A 161 -1.66 11.76 10.21
C MET A 161 -2.58 11.92 11.44
N THR A 162 -2.46 11.05 12.44
CA THR A 162 -3.22 11.12 13.69
C THR A 162 -2.86 12.36 14.49
N GLU A 163 -1.58 12.66 14.64
CA GLU A 163 -1.08 13.84 15.34
C GLU A 163 -1.49 15.13 14.64
N LEU A 164 -1.36 15.18 13.31
CA LEU A 164 -1.81 16.32 12.51
C LEU A 164 -3.32 16.58 12.66
N ALA A 165 -4.14 15.52 12.64
CA ALA A 165 -5.58 15.66 12.85
C ALA A 165 -5.87 16.25 14.25
N ARG A 166 -5.29 15.66 15.28
CA ARG A 166 -5.51 16.09 16.69
C ARG A 166 -5.02 17.51 16.95
N ALA A 167 -3.87 17.89 16.41
CA ALA A 167 -3.34 19.26 16.51
C ALA A 167 -4.27 20.30 15.85
N ASN A 168 -5.18 19.87 14.97
CA ASN A 168 -6.20 20.70 14.33
C ASN A 168 -7.61 20.48 14.90
N GLY A 169 -7.76 19.85 16.07
CA GLY A 169 -9.04 19.62 16.73
C GLY A 169 -9.93 18.58 16.06
N ILE A 170 -9.36 17.74 15.20
CA ILE A 170 -10.08 16.70 14.46
C ILE A 170 -9.96 15.37 15.20
N ARG A 171 -11.07 14.74 15.53
CA ARG A 171 -11.10 13.41 16.13
C ARG A 171 -10.74 12.34 15.10
N VAL A 172 -10.08 11.28 15.55
CA VAL A 172 -9.55 10.25 14.63
C VAL A 172 -10.20 8.90 14.88
N VAL A 173 -10.62 8.28 13.79
CA VAL A 173 -10.98 6.86 13.71
C VAL A 173 -9.91 6.17 12.86
N LEU A 174 -9.13 5.28 13.46
CA LEU A 174 -8.18 4.42 12.75
C LEU A 174 -8.86 3.10 12.39
N SER A 175 -9.07 2.87 11.12
CA SER A 175 -9.66 1.62 10.63
C SER A 175 -8.60 0.57 10.43
N SER A 176 -8.87 -0.66 10.88
CA SER A 176 -8.06 -1.81 10.50
C SER A 176 -7.91 -1.92 8.98
N VAL A 177 -6.76 -2.33 8.50
CA VAL A 177 -6.59 -2.80 7.12
C VAL A 177 -7.50 -4.01 6.92
N LEU A 178 -8.23 -4.06 5.81
CA LEU A 178 -9.10 -5.18 5.49
C LEU A 178 -8.28 -6.47 5.31
N PRO A 179 -8.89 -7.63 5.56
CA PRO A 179 -8.22 -8.90 5.35
C PRO A 179 -7.86 -9.10 3.87
N VAL A 180 -6.64 -9.54 3.59
CA VAL A 180 -6.18 -9.91 2.24
C VAL A 180 -5.31 -11.15 2.36
N TYR A 181 -5.69 -12.24 1.67
CA TYR A 181 -4.89 -13.45 1.64
C TYR A 181 -3.69 -13.33 0.72
N ASP A 182 -3.89 -12.77 -0.48
CA ASP A 182 -2.84 -12.44 -1.45
C ASP A 182 -3.30 -11.33 -2.40
N TYR A 183 -2.36 -10.66 -3.07
CA TYR A 183 -2.67 -9.63 -4.05
C TYR A 183 -2.58 -10.20 -5.46
N ALA A 184 -3.67 -10.15 -6.23
CA ALA A 184 -3.71 -10.66 -7.61
C ALA A 184 -2.64 -10.02 -8.52
N TRP A 185 -2.27 -8.76 -8.28
CA TRP A 185 -1.23 -8.04 -9.04
C TRP A 185 0.20 -8.26 -8.53
N ARG A 186 0.36 -8.90 -7.35
CA ARG A 186 1.66 -9.27 -6.74
C ARG A 186 1.51 -10.55 -5.94
N PRO A 187 1.31 -11.69 -6.60
CA PRO A 187 1.09 -12.97 -5.93
C PRO A 187 2.32 -13.42 -5.13
N GLY A 188 2.09 -14.09 -4.02
CA GLY A 188 3.12 -14.66 -3.16
C GLY A 188 3.69 -13.70 -2.10
N LEU A 189 3.17 -12.49 -1.95
CA LEU A 189 3.60 -11.56 -0.90
C LEU A 189 3.17 -11.95 0.52
N GLN A 190 2.20 -12.85 0.65
CA GLN A 190 1.65 -13.31 1.92
C GLN A 190 1.31 -12.13 2.87
N PRO A 191 0.40 -11.22 2.47
CA PRO A 191 0.12 -10.01 3.23
C PRO A 191 -0.57 -10.26 4.59
N ALA A 192 -1.33 -11.34 4.72
CA ALA A 192 -2.17 -11.60 5.89
C ALA A 192 -1.45 -11.49 7.25
N PRO A 193 -0.26 -12.09 7.48
CA PRO A 193 0.46 -11.91 8.74
C PRO A 193 0.86 -10.46 9.01
N LYS A 194 1.25 -9.71 7.97
CA LYS A 194 1.63 -8.31 8.08
C LYS A 194 0.41 -7.43 8.41
N ILE A 195 -0.73 -7.71 7.79
CA ILE A 195 -2.00 -7.02 8.06
C ILE A 195 -2.43 -7.25 9.51
N VAL A 196 -2.36 -8.50 10.00
CA VAL A 196 -2.70 -8.82 11.39
C VAL A 196 -1.79 -8.08 12.37
N ALA A 197 -0.47 -8.06 12.11
CA ALA A 197 0.49 -7.35 12.95
C ALA A 197 0.24 -5.83 12.95
N LEU A 198 0.03 -5.22 11.79
CA LEU A 198 -0.28 -3.80 11.67
C LEU A 198 -1.59 -3.44 12.38
N ASN A 199 -2.63 -4.25 12.22
CA ASN A 199 -3.93 -4.04 12.88
C ASN A 199 -3.82 -4.14 14.41
N ALA A 200 -3.00 -5.06 14.92
CA ALA A 200 -2.73 -5.16 16.35
C ALA A 200 -2.03 -3.90 16.89
N TRP A 201 -1.02 -3.40 16.14
CA TRP A 201 -0.37 -2.14 16.48
C TRP A 201 -1.35 -0.96 16.43
N MET A 202 -2.15 -0.83 15.36
CA MET A 202 -3.14 0.24 15.20
C MET A 202 -4.14 0.28 16.36
N LYS A 203 -4.60 -0.89 16.82
CA LYS A 203 -5.51 -1.01 17.98
C LYS A 203 -4.85 -0.48 19.26
N ALA A 204 -3.63 -0.90 19.52
CA ALA A 204 -2.87 -0.45 20.70
C ALA A 204 -2.54 1.05 20.62
N TYR A 205 -2.15 1.54 19.44
CA TYR A 205 -1.85 2.95 19.20
C TYR A 205 -3.09 3.83 19.36
N ALA A 206 -4.22 3.45 18.77
CA ALA A 206 -5.47 4.20 18.88
C ALA A 206 -5.87 4.43 20.36
N SER A 207 -5.73 3.39 21.20
CA SER A 207 -5.99 3.50 22.63
C SER A 207 -5.09 4.55 23.32
N ARG A 208 -3.78 4.54 23.01
CA ARG A 208 -2.81 5.50 23.59
C ARG A 208 -2.99 6.91 23.06
N ALA A 209 -3.32 7.03 21.78
CA ALA A 209 -3.49 8.31 21.09
C ALA A 209 -4.86 8.95 21.32
N GLY A 210 -5.78 8.34 22.08
CA GLY A 210 -7.15 8.85 22.25
C GLY A 210 -7.99 8.79 20.97
N ALA A 211 -7.59 7.99 19.99
CA ALA A 211 -8.34 7.70 18.77
C ALA A 211 -9.28 6.51 18.97
N VAL A 212 -10.28 6.36 18.08
CA VAL A 212 -11.15 5.18 18.04
C VAL A 212 -10.56 4.17 17.08
N TYR A 213 -10.45 2.91 17.49
CA TYR A 213 -10.11 1.81 16.59
C TYR A 213 -11.37 1.21 15.97
N LEU A 214 -11.41 1.13 14.65
CA LEU A 214 -12.52 0.56 13.88
C LEU A 214 -12.09 -0.78 13.28
N ASP A 215 -12.65 -1.87 13.78
CA ASP A 215 -12.31 -3.22 13.39
C ASP A 215 -13.18 -3.75 12.24
N TYR A 216 -12.79 -3.45 11.01
CA TYR A 216 -13.36 -4.09 9.83
C TYR A 216 -12.81 -5.52 9.63
N HIS A 217 -11.54 -5.73 10.00
CA HIS A 217 -10.85 -6.98 9.72
C HIS A 217 -11.57 -8.17 10.32
N SER A 218 -11.86 -8.13 11.62
CA SER A 218 -12.54 -9.23 12.32
C SER A 218 -13.95 -9.50 11.77
N ALA A 219 -14.65 -8.47 11.28
CA ALA A 219 -15.99 -8.61 10.71
C ALA A 219 -16.01 -9.20 9.29
N MET A 220 -14.88 -9.15 8.58
CA MET A 220 -14.82 -9.45 7.15
C MET A 220 -13.85 -10.59 6.78
N ALA A 221 -13.03 -11.06 7.73
CA ALA A 221 -12.04 -12.11 7.48
C ALA A 221 -12.66 -13.50 7.37
N ASP A 222 -12.09 -14.32 6.48
CA ASP A 222 -12.29 -15.76 6.45
C ASP A 222 -11.29 -16.50 7.37
N ALA A 223 -11.36 -17.83 7.40
CA ALA A 223 -10.47 -18.67 8.22
C ALA A 223 -8.98 -18.56 7.83
N ARG A 224 -8.66 -18.09 6.61
CA ARG A 224 -7.31 -17.90 6.09
C ARG A 224 -6.82 -16.45 6.23
N GLN A 225 -7.56 -15.60 6.95
CA GLN A 225 -7.30 -14.17 7.09
C GLN A 225 -7.39 -13.41 5.75
N GLY A 226 -8.11 -13.94 4.78
CA GLY A 226 -8.49 -13.28 3.54
C GLY A 226 -9.87 -12.64 3.66
N LEU A 227 -10.22 -11.78 2.70
CA LEU A 227 -11.56 -11.21 2.61
C LEU A 227 -12.54 -12.32 2.19
N ARG A 228 -13.64 -12.49 2.94
CA ARG A 228 -14.68 -13.48 2.62
C ARG A 228 -15.18 -13.30 1.20
N SER A 229 -15.29 -14.40 0.47
CA SER A 229 -15.57 -14.42 -0.97
C SER A 229 -16.89 -13.76 -1.36
N GLU A 230 -17.91 -13.77 -0.50
CA GLU A 230 -19.19 -13.11 -0.72
C GLU A 230 -19.12 -11.58 -0.58
N LEU A 231 -18.02 -11.06 -0.04
CA LEU A 231 -17.79 -9.62 0.18
C LEU A 231 -16.88 -8.97 -0.87
N THR A 232 -16.31 -9.76 -1.77
CA THR A 232 -15.32 -9.30 -2.75
C THR A 232 -15.36 -10.11 -4.03
N ASN A 233 -14.89 -9.53 -5.15
CA ASN A 233 -14.68 -10.24 -6.41
C ASN A 233 -13.20 -10.54 -6.69
N ASP A 234 -12.28 -9.87 -6.03
CA ASP A 234 -10.83 -9.92 -6.30
C ASP A 234 -9.97 -10.22 -5.05
N GLY A 235 -10.63 -10.46 -3.92
CA GLY A 235 -9.96 -10.73 -2.64
C GLY A 235 -9.42 -9.51 -1.91
N VAL A 236 -9.64 -8.28 -2.44
CA VAL A 236 -9.11 -7.02 -1.88
C VAL A 236 -10.18 -5.93 -1.76
N HIS A 237 -10.95 -5.71 -2.84
CA HIS A 237 -11.92 -4.63 -2.90
C HIS A 237 -13.31 -5.14 -2.51
N PRO A 238 -13.98 -4.49 -1.54
CA PRO A 238 -15.34 -4.83 -1.17
C PRO A 238 -16.32 -4.60 -2.32
N THR A 239 -17.26 -5.52 -2.48
CA THR A 239 -18.48 -5.31 -3.28
C THR A 239 -19.49 -4.46 -2.49
N ASP A 240 -20.67 -4.20 -3.07
CA ASP A 240 -21.78 -3.59 -2.36
C ASP A 240 -22.10 -4.33 -1.04
N ALA A 241 -22.08 -5.67 -1.05
CA ALA A 241 -22.25 -6.48 0.14
C ALA A 241 -21.16 -6.23 1.19
N GLY A 242 -19.90 -6.09 0.76
CA GLY A 242 -18.79 -5.75 1.64
C GLY A 242 -18.94 -4.37 2.27
N TYR A 243 -19.32 -3.36 1.49
CA TYR A 243 -19.57 -2.02 2.03
C TYR A 243 -20.77 -1.96 2.98
N ARG A 244 -21.82 -2.79 2.78
CA ARG A 244 -22.93 -2.93 3.72
C ARG A 244 -22.50 -3.50 5.06
N VAL A 245 -21.47 -4.33 5.12
CA VAL A 245 -20.88 -4.78 6.39
C VAL A 245 -20.08 -3.64 7.04
N MET A 246 -19.35 -2.86 6.25
CA MET A 246 -18.49 -1.78 6.75
C MET A 246 -19.31 -0.59 7.30
N ALA A 247 -20.44 -0.24 6.66
CA ALA A 247 -21.17 0.99 6.96
C ALA A 247 -21.63 1.11 8.43
N PRO A 248 -22.33 0.14 9.04
CA PRO A 248 -22.74 0.26 10.44
C PRO A 248 -21.58 0.28 11.42
N LEU A 249 -20.46 -0.37 11.08
CA LEU A 249 -19.26 -0.34 11.90
C LEU A 249 -18.61 1.05 11.88
N ALA A 250 -18.58 1.68 10.70
CA ALA A 250 -18.07 3.05 10.55
C ALA A 250 -18.94 4.04 11.34
N GLU A 251 -20.26 3.98 11.20
CA GLU A 251 -21.17 4.87 11.95
C GLU A 251 -20.96 4.75 13.45
N LYS A 252 -20.92 3.53 13.96
CA LYS A 252 -20.68 3.28 15.40
C LYS A 252 -19.36 3.90 15.87
N ALA A 253 -18.28 3.74 15.10
CA ALA A 253 -16.96 4.30 15.44
C ALA A 253 -16.95 5.82 15.36
N ILE A 254 -17.60 6.41 14.35
CA ILE A 254 -17.75 7.86 14.20
C ILE A 254 -18.54 8.44 15.37
N GLU A 255 -19.68 7.82 15.75
CA GLU A 255 -20.46 8.26 16.90
C GLU A 255 -19.66 8.17 18.20
N GLU A 256 -18.87 7.11 18.38
CA GLU A 256 -17.97 7.00 19.53
C GLU A 256 -16.94 8.14 19.52
N ALA A 257 -16.30 8.40 18.37
CA ALA A 257 -15.34 9.51 18.25
C ALA A 257 -15.97 10.86 18.56
N LEU A 258 -17.21 11.09 18.12
CA LEU A 258 -17.95 12.35 18.37
C LEU A 258 -18.35 12.54 19.84
N ARG A 259 -18.42 11.48 20.64
CA ARG A 259 -18.70 11.54 22.10
C ARG A 259 -17.45 11.77 22.95
N ARG A 260 -16.26 11.48 22.40
CA ARG A 260 -15.01 11.71 23.13
C ARG A 260 -14.74 13.20 23.29
N PRO A 261 -14.14 13.62 24.40
CA PRO A 261 -13.80 15.03 24.66
C PRO A 261 -12.78 15.58 23.65
#